data_474c7087e23aecc85ac3059cdd425b24
#
_entry.id   474c7087e23aecc85ac3059cdd425b24
#
_cell.length_a   1.000
_cell.length_b   1.000
_cell.length_c   1.000
_cell.angle_alpha   90.00
_cell.angle_beta   90.00
_cell.angle_gamma   90.00
#
_symmetry.space_group_name_H-M   'P 1'
#
loop_
_entity.id
_entity.type
_entity.pdbx_description
1 polymer ?
#
loop_
_entity_poly.entity_id
_entity_poly.type
_entity_poly.pdbx_seq_one_letter_code
_entity_poly.pdbx_strand_id
1 'polypeptide(L)'
;MLRAVLAGALAVLVCPAALAQSYQCNLPPSVSVPSVTRDAPTRRVPITGYVLSLSWSPEFCRTRRDSPRHAWQCSGRSGSFGLIVHGLWPQGFRTSPQWCEARPARPTGAQLARQMCVQPSASLAMRQWAKHGSCM
;
A
#
# COMPACT_ATOMS: atom_id res chain seq x y z
N MET A 1 -35.85 -44.56 -34.49
CA MET A 1 -34.74 -44.55 -33.52
C MET A 1 -34.17 -43.15 -33.48
N LEU A 2 -34.54 -42.37 -32.48
CA LEU A 2 -34.18 -40.96 -32.34
C LEU A 2 -32.96 -40.85 -31.41
N ARG A 3 -31.81 -40.44 -31.95
CA ARG A 3 -30.60 -40.21 -31.13
C ARG A 3 -30.67 -38.79 -30.59
N ALA A 4 -30.95 -38.67 -29.28
CA ALA A 4 -30.84 -37.42 -28.58
C ALA A 4 -29.34 -37.10 -28.32
N VAL A 5 -28.86 -36.02 -28.93
CA VAL A 5 -27.53 -35.45 -28.68
C VAL A 5 -27.65 -34.51 -27.46
N LEU A 6 -27.13 -34.93 -26.31
CA LEU A 6 -26.99 -34.08 -25.14
C LEU A 6 -25.81 -33.13 -25.38
N ALA A 7 -26.08 -31.88 -25.71
CA ALA A 7 -25.10 -30.82 -25.72
C ALA A 7 -24.91 -30.31 -24.30
N GLY A 8 -23.84 -30.79 -23.64
CA GLY A 8 -23.42 -30.28 -22.34
C GLY A 8 -22.83 -28.87 -22.49
N ALA A 9 -23.57 -27.86 -22.05
CA ALA A 9 -23.04 -26.49 -21.95
C ALA A 9 -22.01 -26.41 -20.80
N LEU A 10 -20.72 -26.34 -21.18
CA LEU A 10 -19.63 -26.06 -20.25
C LEU A 10 -19.72 -24.58 -19.86
N ALA A 11 -20.35 -24.28 -18.75
CA ALA A 11 -20.35 -22.93 -18.18
C ALA A 11 -18.95 -22.65 -17.63
N VAL A 12 -18.14 -21.93 -18.42
CA VAL A 12 -16.87 -21.38 -17.94
C VAL A 12 -17.21 -20.31 -16.91
N LEU A 13 -17.06 -20.61 -15.64
CA LEU A 13 -17.09 -19.64 -14.55
C LEU A 13 -15.89 -18.69 -14.72
N VAL A 14 -16.10 -17.59 -15.43
CA VAL A 14 -15.16 -16.47 -15.46
C VAL A 14 -15.20 -15.84 -14.07
N CYS A 15 -14.32 -16.30 -13.19
CA CYS A 15 -14.12 -15.66 -11.91
C CYS A 15 -13.54 -14.26 -12.21
N PRO A 16 -14.24 -13.15 -11.87
CA PRO A 16 -13.65 -11.84 -12.06
C PRO A 16 -12.39 -11.77 -11.20
N ALA A 17 -11.27 -11.42 -11.81
CA ALA A 17 -10.02 -11.23 -11.07
C ALA A 17 -10.31 -10.28 -9.91
N ALA A 18 -10.22 -10.79 -8.68
CA ALA A 18 -10.39 -9.99 -7.48
C ALA A 18 -9.21 -9.01 -7.42
N LEU A 19 -9.42 -7.78 -7.85
CA LEU A 19 -8.46 -6.69 -7.70
C LEU A 19 -8.39 -6.33 -6.21
N ALA A 20 -7.53 -7.03 -5.50
CA ALA A 20 -7.47 -6.99 -4.04
C ALA A 20 -6.99 -5.64 -3.48
N GLN A 21 -6.39 -4.77 -4.30
CA GLN A 21 -5.72 -3.56 -3.82
C GLN A 21 -6.48 -2.28 -4.13
N SER A 22 -6.78 -2.02 -5.38
CA SER A 22 -7.52 -0.83 -5.77
C SER A 22 -8.32 -1.08 -7.05
N TYR A 23 -9.51 -0.48 -7.10
CA TYR A 23 -10.36 -0.49 -8.27
C TYR A 23 -10.48 0.94 -8.82
N GLN A 24 -10.34 1.10 -10.15
CA GLN A 24 -10.41 2.40 -10.84
C GLN A 24 -9.48 3.47 -10.24
N CYS A 25 -8.29 3.09 -9.84
CA CYS A 25 -7.33 4.04 -9.27
C CYS A 25 -6.64 4.85 -10.37
N ASN A 26 -6.71 6.18 -10.24
CA ASN A 26 -6.04 7.12 -11.13
C ASN A 26 -4.79 7.66 -10.42
N LEU A 27 -3.61 7.38 -10.99
CA LEU A 27 -2.36 7.91 -10.42
C LEU A 27 -2.27 9.44 -10.61
N PRO A 28 -1.86 10.20 -9.59
CA PRO A 28 -1.57 11.61 -9.76
C PRO A 28 -0.26 11.77 -10.55
N PRO A 29 -0.09 12.87 -11.30
CA PRO A 29 1.16 13.13 -12.03
C PRO A 29 2.35 13.32 -11.08
N SER A 30 2.12 13.90 -9.92
CA SER A 30 3.10 14.09 -8.87
C SER A 30 2.40 14.27 -7.52
N VAL A 31 3.15 14.12 -6.44
CA VAL A 31 2.71 14.48 -5.08
C VAL A 31 3.83 15.25 -4.39
N SER A 32 3.46 16.16 -3.50
CA SER A 32 4.44 16.83 -2.63
C SER A 32 5.10 15.81 -1.72
N VAL A 33 6.42 15.91 -1.54
CA VAL A 33 7.17 15.04 -0.64
C VAL A 33 6.98 15.54 0.80
N PRO A 34 6.27 14.79 1.66
CA PRO A 34 6.03 15.24 3.03
C PRO A 34 7.30 15.24 3.87
N SER A 35 7.40 16.20 4.80
CA SER A 35 8.37 16.11 5.88
C SER A 35 7.98 15.01 6.86
N VAL A 36 8.99 14.39 7.48
CA VAL A 36 8.79 13.33 8.47
C VAL A 36 9.59 13.66 9.72
N THR A 37 8.90 13.70 10.85
CA THR A 37 9.52 13.85 12.17
C THR A 37 9.81 12.48 12.75
N ARG A 38 11.02 12.31 13.27
CA ARG A 38 11.45 11.11 13.97
C ARG A 38 10.73 11.03 15.33
N ASP A 39 10.19 9.86 15.65
CA ASP A 39 9.45 9.59 16.89
C ASP A 39 10.19 8.65 17.86
N ALA A 40 11.40 8.21 17.50
CA ALA A 40 12.20 7.31 18.29
C ALA A 40 13.69 7.40 17.90
N PRO A 41 14.62 6.98 18.74
CA PRO A 41 16.04 6.94 18.40
C PRO A 41 16.34 5.96 17.27
N THR A 42 17.45 6.17 16.59
CA THR A 42 18.02 5.23 15.61
C THR A 42 18.31 3.89 16.30
N ARG A 43 17.97 2.80 15.62
CA ARG A 43 18.35 1.45 16.02
C ARG A 43 18.84 0.67 14.80
N ARG A 44 20.06 0.20 14.87
CA ARG A 44 20.70 -0.62 13.84
C ARG A 44 20.92 -2.01 14.41
N VAL A 45 20.31 -3.00 13.78
CA VAL A 45 20.48 -4.42 14.10
C VAL A 45 20.53 -5.21 12.78
N PRO A 46 21.19 -6.38 12.77
CA PRO A 46 21.16 -7.26 11.61
C PRO A 46 19.73 -7.63 11.22
N ILE A 47 19.41 -7.57 9.93
CA ILE A 47 18.10 -7.95 9.41
C ILE A 47 18.07 -9.46 9.25
N THR A 48 17.07 -10.10 9.85
CA THR A 48 16.83 -11.55 9.78
C THR A 48 15.56 -11.91 9.01
N GLY A 49 14.74 -10.93 8.67
CA GLY A 49 13.51 -11.13 7.93
C GLY A 49 12.75 -9.82 7.68
N TYR A 50 11.57 -9.96 7.11
CA TYR A 50 10.69 -8.82 6.78
C TYR A 50 9.25 -9.14 7.12
N VAL A 51 8.51 -8.12 7.55
CA VAL A 51 7.05 -8.16 7.72
C VAL A 51 6.41 -7.22 6.71
N LEU A 52 5.56 -7.76 5.83
CA LEU A 52 4.67 -6.95 5.01
C LEU A 52 3.41 -6.63 5.82
N SER A 53 3.21 -5.35 6.11
CA SER A 53 2.02 -4.88 6.81
C SER A 53 1.01 -4.32 5.81
N LEU A 54 -0.23 -4.78 5.93
CA LEU A 54 -1.36 -4.32 5.14
C LEU A 54 -2.40 -3.66 6.05
N SER A 55 -3.15 -2.70 5.50
CA SER A 55 -4.24 -2.02 6.18
C SER A 55 -5.52 -2.15 5.38
N TRP A 56 -6.67 -2.36 6.06
CA TRP A 56 -7.98 -2.41 5.43
C TRP A 56 -8.58 -1.01 5.32
N SER A 57 -8.59 -0.45 4.10
CA SER A 57 -9.03 0.93 3.83
C SER A 57 -10.48 1.20 4.18
N PRO A 58 -11.47 0.32 3.92
CA PRO A 58 -12.85 0.61 4.26
C PRO A 58 -13.06 0.92 5.74
N GLU A 59 -12.40 0.17 6.64
CA GLU A 59 -12.49 0.46 8.07
C GLU A 59 -11.73 1.73 8.45
N PHE A 60 -10.54 1.92 7.90
CA PHE A 60 -9.79 3.17 8.11
C PHE A 60 -10.59 4.40 7.69
N CYS A 61 -11.30 4.31 6.56
CA CYS A 61 -12.07 5.41 5.97
C CYS A 61 -13.47 5.58 6.58
N ARG A 62 -13.94 4.67 7.42
CA ARG A 62 -15.28 4.69 8.00
C ARG A 62 -15.64 6.03 8.65
N THR A 63 -14.68 6.65 9.32
CA THR A 63 -14.85 7.95 10.00
C THR A 63 -14.02 9.09 9.37
N ARG A 64 -13.48 8.89 8.15
CA ARG A 64 -12.51 9.81 7.52
C ARG A 64 -12.87 10.25 6.11
N ARG A 65 -14.08 9.95 5.65
CA ARG A 65 -14.53 10.23 4.27
C ARG A 65 -14.42 11.71 3.90
N ASP A 66 -14.77 12.58 4.83
CA ASP A 66 -14.80 14.03 4.63
C ASP A 66 -13.52 14.73 5.11
N SER A 67 -12.51 13.97 5.54
CA SER A 67 -11.24 14.52 5.99
C SER A 67 -10.37 14.93 4.80
N PRO A 68 -10.03 16.22 4.63
CA PRO A 68 -9.15 16.67 3.55
C PRO A 68 -7.79 15.95 3.56
N ARG A 69 -7.29 15.62 4.75
CA ARG A 69 -6.02 14.91 4.95
C ARG A 69 -6.03 13.48 4.37
N HIS A 70 -7.19 12.84 4.35
CA HIS A 70 -7.37 11.47 3.89
C HIS A 70 -8.19 11.37 2.60
N ALA A 71 -8.44 12.52 1.94
CA ALA A 71 -9.32 12.60 0.78
C ALA A 71 -8.87 11.67 -0.37
N TRP A 72 -7.57 11.55 -0.61
CA TRP A 72 -7.06 10.65 -1.65
C TRP A 72 -7.52 9.20 -1.43
N GLN A 73 -7.36 8.69 -0.21
CA GLN A 73 -7.70 7.30 0.13
C GLN A 73 -9.19 7.10 0.37
N CYS A 74 -9.89 8.10 0.93
CA CYS A 74 -11.20 7.87 1.56
C CYS A 74 -12.38 8.49 0.83
N SER A 75 -12.17 9.46 -0.10
CA SER A 75 -13.28 10.15 -0.77
C SER A 75 -13.93 9.33 -1.90
N GLY A 76 -13.29 8.28 -2.38
CA GLY A 76 -13.70 7.52 -3.57
C GLY A 76 -13.35 8.18 -4.91
N ARG A 77 -12.90 9.44 -4.93
CA ARG A 77 -12.60 10.17 -6.18
C ARG A 77 -11.34 9.67 -6.88
N SER A 78 -10.38 9.17 -6.13
CA SER A 78 -9.10 8.69 -6.68
C SER A 78 -9.09 7.18 -6.93
N GLY A 79 -10.13 6.50 -6.51
CA GLY A 79 -10.28 5.03 -6.62
C GLY A 79 -10.95 4.45 -5.39
N SER A 80 -11.27 3.16 -5.46
CA SER A 80 -11.74 2.36 -4.32
C SER A 80 -10.61 1.47 -3.83
N PHE A 81 -10.27 1.59 -2.57
CA PHE A 81 -9.16 0.87 -1.95
C PHE A 81 -9.65 -0.19 -0.98
N GLY A 82 -9.18 -1.42 -1.16
CA GLY A 82 -9.36 -2.53 -0.24
C GLY A 82 -8.19 -2.65 0.75
N LEU A 83 -7.41 -3.71 0.63
CA LEU A 83 -6.13 -3.84 1.33
C LEU A 83 -5.09 -2.93 0.65
N ILE A 84 -4.46 -2.10 1.43
CA ILE A 84 -3.34 -1.25 1.00
C ILE A 84 -2.06 -1.66 1.71
N VAL A 85 -0.92 -1.40 1.09
CA VAL A 85 0.38 -1.58 1.74
C VAL A 85 0.55 -0.50 2.81
N HIS A 86 0.69 -0.92 4.06
CA HIS A 86 1.12 -0.03 5.13
C HIS A 86 2.63 0.16 5.09
N GLY A 87 3.37 -0.91 4.94
CA GLY A 87 4.82 -0.89 4.79
C GLY A 87 5.45 -2.27 4.77
N LEU A 88 6.69 -2.34 4.30
CA LEU A 88 7.59 -3.49 4.48
C LEU A 88 8.57 -3.14 5.59
N TRP A 89 8.61 -3.95 6.64
CA TRP A 89 9.38 -3.68 7.84
C TRP A 89 10.48 -4.70 8.06
N PRO A 90 11.75 -4.28 8.02
CA PRO A 90 12.84 -5.17 8.36
C PRO A 90 12.74 -5.59 9.83
N GLN A 91 13.07 -6.84 10.11
CA GLN A 91 13.06 -7.44 11.42
C GLN A 91 14.45 -7.89 11.81
N GLY A 92 14.83 -7.73 13.06
CA GLY A 92 15.96 -8.39 13.67
C GLY A 92 15.50 -9.47 14.64
N PHE A 93 16.44 -10.22 15.25
CA PHE A 93 16.13 -11.37 16.08
C PHE A 93 15.24 -11.05 17.32
N ARG A 94 15.50 -9.94 18.02
CA ARG A 94 14.74 -9.53 19.21
C ARG A 94 14.07 -8.16 19.06
N THR A 95 14.49 -7.38 18.11
CA THR A 95 14.01 -6.02 17.87
C THR A 95 14.22 -5.66 16.41
N SER A 96 13.49 -4.67 15.93
CA SER A 96 13.54 -4.24 14.53
C SER A 96 14.44 -3.02 14.36
N PRO A 97 15.21 -2.90 13.27
CA PRO A 97 15.92 -1.68 12.95
C PRO A 97 14.92 -0.57 12.61
N GLN A 98 15.27 0.66 12.94
CA GLN A 98 14.45 1.83 12.65
C GLN A 98 15.25 3.12 12.57
N TRP A 99 14.74 4.08 11.79
CA TRP A 99 15.30 5.42 11.67
C TRP A 99 16.78 5.44 11.33
N CYS A 100 17.21 4.53 10.45
CA CYS A 100 18.59 4.50 10.03
C CYS A 100 18.92 5.71 9.15
N GLU A 101 20.16 6.17 9.23
CA GLU A 101 20.66 7.17 8.29
C GLU A 101 20.84 6.49 6.94
N ALA A 102 19.89 6.74 6.05
CA ALA A 102 19.84 6.08 4.76
C ALA A 102 20.86 6.68 3.81
N ARG A 103 21.56 5.80 3.10
CA ARG A 103 22.30 6.17 1.88
C ARG A 103 21.40 6.18 0.63
N PRO A 104 20.33 5.37 0.50
CA PRO A 104 19.43 5.55 -0.63
C PRO A 104 18.76 6.93 -0.55
N ALA A 105 18.71 7.62 -1.67
CA ALA A 105 18.09 8.92 -1.76
C ALA A 105 16.61 8.86 -1.31
N ARG A 106 16.14 9.92 -0.67
CA ARG A 106 14.72 10.02 -0.29
C ARG A 106 13.85 9.89 -1.54
N PRO A 107 12.67 9.22 -1.43
CA PRO A 107 11.73 9.15 -2.53
C PRO A 107 11.34 10.54 -3.05
N THR A 108 11.34 10.69 -4.36
CA THR A 108 10.85 11.88 -5.03
C THR A 108 9.32 11.90 -5.09
N GLY A 109 8.73 13.06 -5.35
CA GLY A 109 7.27 13.17 -5.55
C GLY A 109 6.74 12.27 -6.67
N ALA A 110 7.51 12.10 -7.75
CA ALA A 110 7.15 11.20 -8.86
C ALA A 110 7.20 9.71 -8.44
N GLN A 111 8.16 9.32 -7.60
CA GLN A 111 8.23 7.95 -7.07
C GLN A 111 7.07 7.67 -6.12
N LEU A 112 6.74 8.63 -5.25
CA LEU A 112 5.58 8.51 -4.36
C LEU A 112 4.26 8.45 -5.16
N ALA A 113 4.12 9.27 -6.21
CA ALA A 113 2.94 9.28 -7.08
C ALA A 113 2.65 7.90 -7.67
N ARG A 114 3.69 7.20 -8.16
CA ARG A 114 3.56 5.86 -8.74
C ARG A 114 3.07 4.80 -7.75
N GLN A 115 3.17 5.04 -6.46
CA GLN A 115 2.73 4.10 -5.42
C GLN A 115 1.33 4.40 -4.90
N MET A 116 0.70 5.51 -5.32
CA MET A 116 -0.57 5.97 -4.74
C MET A 116 -1.74 5.02 -4.92
N CYS A 117 -1.69 4.09 -5.88
CA CYS A 117 -2.71 3.05 -6.02
C CYS A 117 -2.49 1.83 -5.10
N VAL A 118 -1.30 1.70 -4.53
CA VAL A 118 -0.95 0.59 -3.62
C VAL A 118 -0.85 1.08 -2.18
N GLN A 119 -0.34 2.31 -2.01
CA GLN A 119 -0.18 2.99 -0.73
C GLN A 119 -0.72 4.43 -0.86
N PRO A 120 -2.06 4.63 -0.73
CA PRO A 120 -2.75 5.87 -1.09
C PRO A 120 -2.54 7.02 -0.10
N SER A 121 -1.32 7.19 0.39
CA SER A 121 -0.92 8.29 1.28
C SER A 121 0.57 8.56 1.18
N ALA A 122 0.94 9.68 0.57
CA ALA A 122 2.34 10.11 0.49
C ALA A 122 2.97 10.30 1.88
N SER A 123 2.21 10.77 2.87
CA SER A 123 2.68 10.93 4.24
C SER A 123 2.98 9.58 4.90
N LEU A 124 2.11 8.56 4.68
CA LEU A 124 2.37 7.20 5.14
C LEU A 124 3.62 6.64 4.46
N ALA A 125 3.70 6.72 3.12
CA ALA A 125 4.83 6.21 2.36
C ALA A 125 6.15 6.81 2.83
N MET A 126 6.23 8.14 2.99
CA MET A 126 7.43 8.81 3.47
C MET A 126 7.80 8.42 4.89
N ARG A 127 6.80 8.28 5.79
CA ARG A 127 7.07 7.85 7.16
C ARG A 127 7.58 6.41 7.20
N GLN A 128 6.98 5.51 6.43
CA GLN A 128 7.42 4.11 6.34
C GLN A 128 8.82 4.00 5.74
N TRP A 129 9.10 4.77 4.69
CA TRP A 129 10.44 4.83 4.14
C TRP A 129 11.45 5.35 5.18
N ALA A 130 11.17 6.47 5.84
CA ALA A 130 12.09 7.08 6.78
C ALA A 130 12.34 6.19 8.02
N LYS A 131 11.31 5.52 8.53
CA LYS A 131 11.41 4.69 9.73
C LYS A 131 12.00 3.32 9.44
N HIS A 132 11.60 2.68 8.36
CA HIS A 132 11.90 1.28 8.05
C HIS A 132 12.74 1.11 6.80
N GLY A 133 12.34 1.73 5.70
CA GLY A 133 13.03 1.64 4.42
C GLY A 133 14.46 2.17 4.45
N SER A 134 14.73 3.16 5.30
CA SER A 134 16.07 3.70 5.50
C SER A 134 17.08 2.69 6.09
N CYS A 135 16.59 1.56 6.57
CA CYS A 135 17.40 0.51 7.20
C CYS A 135 17.64 -0.70 6.28
N MET A 136 17.11 -0.67 5.06
CA MET A 136 17.20 -1.76 4.06
C MET A 136 18.34 -1.52 3.07
#